data_584e5a3d4dd0cf8d136e7d04a155b1d0
#
_entry.id   584e5a3d4dd0cf8d136e7d04a155b1d0
#
_cell.length_a   1.000
_cell.length_b   1.000
_cell.length_c   1.000
_cell.angle_alpha   90.00
_cell.angle_beta   90.00
_cell.angle_gamma   90.00
#
_symmetry.space_group_name_H-M   'P 1'
#
loop_
_entity.id
_entity.type
_entity.pdbx_description
1 polymer ?
#
loop_
_entity_poly.entity_id
_entity_poly.type
_entity_poly.pdbx_seq_one_letter_code
_entity_poly.pdbx_strand_id
1 'polypeptide(L)'
;MADLVAFSELPLQLVFKVRQLKNYLPNDTVNQVLTDGLNESALYLELNINEALNAKTERKAVEKLRHAYQKTGSVRYYIELLKETKAIPEFVADNLLSDCETIRQSLEPIMEEYRGEYDDMPDDEFYDWLNEVFGDGEEQDEDLDL
;
A
#
# COMPACT_ATOMS: atom_id res chain seq x y z
N MET A 1 -5.83 -14.42 8.33
CA MET A 1 -6.49 -13.10 8.12
C MET A 1 -6.80 -12.36 9.40
N ALA A 2 -7.02 -13.06 10.52
CA ALA A 2 -7.26 -12.41 11.81
C ALA A 2 -6.10 -11.50 12.24
N ASP A 3 -4.88 -11.86 11.90
CA ASP A 3 -3.69 -11.09 12.25
C ASP A 3 -3.63 -9.72 11.54
N LEU A 4 -4.35 -9.59 10.42
CA LEU A 4 -4.36 -8.34 9.67
C LEU A 4 -5.13 -7.23 10.38
N VAL A 5 -6.09 -7.58 11.23
CA VAL A 5 -6.87 -6.59 11.98
C VAL A 5 -5.98 -5.81 12.93
N ALA A 6 -5.17 -6.51 13.73
CA ALA A 6 -4.20 -5.87 14.62
C ALA A 6 -3.11 -5.15 13.83
N PHE A 7 -2.77 -5.69 12.68
CA PHE A 7 -1.72 -5.20 11.79
C PHE A 7 -2.11 -3.91 11.05
N SER A 8 -3.40 -3.63 10.90
CA SER A 8 -3.87 -2.46 10.16
C SER A 8 -3.48 -1.12 10.83
N GLU A 9 -3.19 -1.12 12.13
CA GLU A 9 -2.79 0.09 12.83
C GLU A 9 -1.41 0.59 12.41
N LEU A 10 -0.47 -0.32 12.16
CA LEU A 10 0.89 0.05 11.81
C LEU A 10 0.97 0.78 10.46
N PRO A 11 0.27 0.33 9.39
CA PRO A 11 0.22 1.11 8.16
C PRO A 11 -0.35 2.51 8.35
N LEU A 12 -1.38 2.66 9.16
CA LEU A 12 -1.96 3.98 9.44
C LEU A 12 -0.96 4.87 10.18
N GLN A 13 -0.26 4.33 11.18
CA GLN A 13 0.79 5.05 11.88
C GLN A 13 1.90 5.48 10.93
N LEU A 14 2.27 4.61 9.99
CA LEU A 14 3.27 4.94 8.98
C LEU A 14 2.84 6.14 8.13
N VAL A 15 1.57 6.19 7.72
CA VAL A 15 1.02 7.33 6.98
C VAL A 15 1.20 8.63 7.77
N PHE A 16 0.87 8.63 9.07
CA PHE A 16 1.02 9.82 9.90
C PHE A 16 2.48 10.21 10.09
N LYS A 17 3.36 9.26 10.33
CA LYS A 17 4.80 9.52 10.48
C LYS A 17 5.40 10.12 9.21
N VAL A 18 5.03 9.60 8.06
CA VAL A 18 5.51 10.09 6.76
C VAL A 18 5.07 11.53 6.54
N ARG A 19 3.84 11.86 6.89
CA ARG A 19 3.33 13.24 6.76
C ARG A 19 4.12 14.24 7.60
N GLN A 20 4.67 13.79 8.73
CA GLN A 20 5.43 14.67 9.62
C GLN A 20 6.85 14.95 9.10
N LEU A 21 7.31 14.24 8.08
CA LEU A 21 8.65 14.46 7.51
C LEU A 21 8.86 15.87 6.99
N LYS A 22 7.79 16.54 6.57
CA LYS A 22 7.87 17.94 6.14
C LYS A 22 8.53 18.85 7.18
N ASN A 23 8.50 18.47 8.45
CA ASN A 23 9.12 19.23 9.53
C ASN A 23 10.65 19.18 9.50
N TYR A 24 11.22 18.20 8.81
CA TYR A 24 12.67 18.00 8.70
C TYR A 24 13.22 18.43 7.34
N LEU A 25 12.36 18.61 6.35
CA LEU A 25 12.78 18.76 4.97
C LEU A 25 13.05 20.20 4.61
N PRO A 26 14.16 20.46 3.87
CA PRO A 26 14.31 21.76 3.22
C PRO A 26 13.16 22.00 2.24
N ASN A 27 12.80 23.26 2.10
CA ASN A 27 11.72 23.65 1.21
C ASN A 27 12.25 23.79 -0.23
N ASP A 28 12.48 22.64 -0.88
CA ASP A 28 12.90 22.62 -2.28
C ASP A 28 12.06 21.63 -3.08
N THR A 29 12.08 21.78 -4.40
CA THR A 29 11.23 21.01 -5.31
C THR A 29 11.53 19.52 -5.29
N VAL A 30 12.81 19.16 -5.23
CA VAL A 30 13.21 17.73 -5.25
C VAL A 30 12.70 17.02 -4.02
N ASN A 31 12.91 17.60 -2.84
CA ASN A 31 12.43 17.01 -1.60
C ASN A 31 10.91 16.96 -1.55
N GLN A 32 10.24 17.95 -2.11
CA GLN A 32 8.79 17.95 -2.19
C GLN A 32 8.27 16.82 -3.07
N VAL A 33 8.88 16.59 -4.23
CA VAL A 33 8.48 15.50 -5.14
C VAL A 33 8.68 14.16 -4.45
N LEU A 34 9.81 13.95 -3.77
CA LEU A 34 10.08 12.71 -3.06
C LEU A 34 9.09 12.49 -1.92
N THR A 35 8.79 13.54 -1.18
CA THR A 35 7.85 13.47 -0.06
C THR A 35 6.43 13.19 -0.55
N ASP A 36 6.01 13.83 -1.64
CA ASP A 36 4.70 13.57 -2.23
C ASP A 36 4.57 12.12 -2.69
N GLY A 37 5.60 11.59 -3.33
CA GLY A 37 5.63 10.19 -3.75
C GLY A 37 5.57 9.23 -2.57
N LEU A 38 6.30 9.53 -1.50
CA LEU A 38 6.29 8.74 -0.29
C LEU A 38 4.91 8.78 0.39
N ASN A 39 4.32 9.97 0.53
CA ASN A 39 2.99 10.12 1.10
C ASN A 39 1.95 9.32 0.32
N GLU A 40 1.99 9.40 -1.00
CA GLU A 40 1.09 8.66 -1.87
C GLU A 40 1.27 7.15 -1.69
N SER A 41 2.50 6.67 -1.71
CA SER A 41 2.80 5.24 -1.56
C SER A 41 2.37 4.69 -0.20
N ALA A 42 2.62 5.44 0.87
CA ALA A 42 2.21 5.04 2.21
C ALA A 42 0.68 4.99 2.33
N LEU A 43 0.00 5.96 1.74
CA LEU A 43 -1.45 6.00 1.74
C LEU A 43 -2.05 4.82 0.98
N TYR A 44 -1.51 4.50 -0.20
CA TYR A 44 -1.99 3.35 -0.98
C TYR A 44 -1.70 2.02 -0.28
N LEU A 45 -0.58 1.92 0.42
CA LEU A 45 -0.29 0.75 1.25
C LEU A 45 -1.40 0.54 2.30
N GLU A 46 -1.72 1.59 3.04
CA GLU A 46 -2.76 1.55 4.07
C GLU A 46 -4.14 1.24 3.46
N LEU A 47 -4.49 1.91 2.37
CA LEU A 47 -5.78 1.70 1.69
C LEU A 47 -5.95 0.27 1.20
N ASN A 48 -4.92 -0.31 0.61
CA ASN A 48 -5.00 -1.69 0.11
C ASN A 48 -5.18 -2.68 1.26
N ILE A 49 -4.51 -2.49 2.38
CA ILE A 49 -4.71 -3.34 3.55
C ILE A 49 -6.14 -3.20 4.08
N ASN A 50 -6.62 -1.97 4.19
CA ASN A 50 -7.97 -1.72 4.65
C ASN A 50 -9.02 -2.34 3.71
N GLU A 51 -8.82 -2.21 2.40
CA GLU A 51 -9.70 -2.83 1.41
C GLU A 51 -9.67 -4.36 1.50
N ALA A 52 -8.50 -4.94 1.76
CA ALA A 52 -8.37 -6.38 1.95
C ALA A 52 -9.16 -6.86 3.17
N LEU A 53 -9.10 -6.11 4.28
CA LEU A 53 -9.85 -6.45 5.49
C LEU A 53 -11.36 -6.41 5.28
N ASN A 54 -11.82 -5.57 4.36
CA ASN A 54 -13.24 -5.40 4.04
C ASN A 54 -13.67 -6.14 2.79
N ALA A 55 -12.78 -6.93 2.19
CA ALA A 55 -13.09 -7.65 0.95
C ALA A 55 -14.13 -8.75 1.19
N LYS A 56 -15.03 -8.91 0.24
CA LYS A 56 -16.10 -9.90 0.33
C LYS A 56 -15.66 -11.31 -0.06
N THR A 57 -14.55 -11.43 -0.78
CA THR A 57 -14.01 -12.70 -1.25
C THR A 57 -12.55 -12.82 -0.92
N GLU A 58 -12.07 -14.05 -0.76
CA GLU A 58 -10.65 -14.34 -0.57
C GLU A 58 -9.83 -13.83 -1.75
N ARG A 59 -10.31 -14.04 -2.96
CA ARG A 59 -9.65 -13.58 -4.18
C ARG A 59 -9.38 -12.08 -4.13
N LYS A 60 -10.39 -11.29 -3.78
CA LYS A 60 -10.26 -9.83 -3.70
C LYS A 60 -9.31 -9.43 -2.59
N ALA A 61 -9.39 -10.09 -1.44
CA ALA A 61 -8.49 -9.83 -0.32
C ALA A 61 -7.03 -10.09 -0.72
N VAL A 62 -6.74 -11.22 -1.35
CA VAL A 62 -5.39 -11.57 -1.80
C VAL A 62 -4.86 -10.57 -2.81
N GLU A 63 -5.71 -10.15 -3.75
CA GLU A 63 -5.33 -9.15 -4.75
C GLU A 63 -4.92 -7.83 -4.08
N LYS A 64 -5.71 -7.37 -3.12
CA LYS A 64 -5.39 -6.13 -2.39
C LYS A 64 -4.13 -6.26 -1.56
N LEU A 65 -3.90 -7.41 -0.93
CA LEU A 65 -2.69 -7.64 -0.16
C LEU A 65 -1.44 -7.69 -1.06
N ARG A 66 -1.56 -8.19 -2.29
CA ARG A 66 -0.46 -8.13 -3.25
C ARG A 66 -0.11 -6.70 -3.60
N HIS A 67 -1.11 -5.86 -3.83
CA HIS A 67 -0.87 -4.45 -4.08
C HIS A 67 -0.22 -3.77 -2.88
N ALA A 68 -0.68 -4.09 -1.67
CA ALA A 68 -0.05 -3.57 -0.46
C ALA A 68 1.41 -3.99 -0.35
N TYR A 69 1.70 -5.25 -0.62
CA TYR A 69 3.07 -5.76 -0.60
C TYR A 69 3.97 -5.01 -1.58
N GLN A 70 3.48 -4.76 -2.80
CA GLN A 70 4.22 -3.99 -3.79
C GLN A 70 4.47 -2.56 -3.31
N LYS A 71 3.50 -1.96 -2.62
CA LYS A 71 3.65 -0.60 -2.10
C LYS A 71 4.68 -0.50 -0.97
N THR A 72 4.93 -1.58 -0.24
CA THR A 72 6.03 -1.57 0.73
C THR A 72 7.37 -1.30 0.06
N GLY A 73 7.57 -1.84 -1.15
CA GLY A 73 8.77 -1.58 -1.93
C GLY A 73 8.92 -0.11 -2.32
N SER A 74 7.82 0.51 -2.75
CA SER A 74 7.82 1.94 -3.11
C SER A 74 8.09 2.82 -1.90
N VAL A 75 7.44 2.55 -0.77
CA VAL A 75 7.66 3.30 0.47
C VAL A 75 9.12 3.21 0.88
N ARG A 76 9.68 2.02 0.91
CA ARG A 76 11.08 1.79 1.26
C ARG A 76 12.01 2.56 0.33
N TYR A 77 11.76 2.54 -0.96
CA TYR A 77 12.58 3.22 -1.95
C TYR A 77 12.66 4.72 -1.67
N TYR A 78 11.54 5.37 -1.44
CA TYR A 78 11.52 6.81 -1.15
C TYR A 78 12.22 7.14 0.17
N ILE A 79 12.03 6.31 1.20
CA ILE A 79 12.69 6.54 2.49
C ILE A 79 14.21 6.41 2.34
N GLU A 80 14.67 5.40 1.60
CA GLU A 80 16.10 5.20 1.35
C GLU A 80 16.70 6.38 0.58
N LEU A 81 15.99 6.92 -0.40
CA LEU A 81 16.45 8.12 -1.12
C LEU A 81 16.58 9.32 -0.19
N LEU A 82 15.59 9.55 0.65
CA LEU A 82 15.64 10.66 1.62
C LEU A 82 16.75 10.48 2.63
N LYS A 83 17.03 9.24 3.03
CA LYS A 83 18.14 8.93 3.93
C LYS A 83 19.47 9.18 3.27
N GLU A 84 19.70 8.68 2.06
CA GLU A 84 20.97 8.82 1.34
C GLU A 84 21.29 10.27 0.99
N THR A 85 20.28 11.04 0.65
CA THR A 85 20.45 12.46 0.35
C THR A 85 20.56 13.32 1.60
N LYS A 86 20.44 12.70 2.78
CA LYS A 86 20.49 13.37 4.09
C LYS A 86 19.38 14.41 4.25
N ALA A 87 18.29 14.25 3.53
CA ALA A 87 17.14 15.14 3.63
C ALA A 87 16.40 14.96 4.97
N ILE A 88 16.47 13.77 5.54
CA ILE A 88 15.92 13.48 6.88
C ILE A 88 17.01 12.88 7.76
N PRO A 89 16.90 13.01 9.09
CA PRO A 89 17.85 12.38 10.01
C PRO A 89 17.84 10.86 9.86
N GLU A 90 19.02 10.26 10.01
CA GLU A 90 19.17 8.81 9.86
C GLU A 90 18.26 8.03 10.80
N PHE A 91 18.14 8.48 12.06
CA PHE A 91 17.29 7.79 13.04
C PHE A 91 15.80 7.82 12.64
N VAL A 92 15.36 8.90 12.00
CA VAL A 92 14.00 9.02 11.49
C VAL A 92 13.79 8.04 10.33
N ALA A 93 14.72 8.02 9.39
CA ALA A 93 14.67 7.08 8.26
C ALA A 93 14.67 5.63 8.74
N ASP A 94 15.54 5.29 9.66
CA ASP A 94 15.65 3.92 10.18
C ASP A 94 14.38 3.48 10.91
N ASN A 95 13.73 4.38 11.63
CA ASN A 95 12.44 4.08 12.26
C ASN A 95 11.37 3.76 11.22
N LEU A 96 11.29 4.58 10.16
CA LEU A 96 10.32 4.35 9.09
C LEU A 96 10.62 3.06 8.32
N LEU A 97 11.88 2.77 8.05
CA LEU A 97 12.29 1.54 7.38
C LEU A 97 11.94 0.31 8.23
N SER A 98 12.10 0.41 9.54
CA SER A 98 11.72 -0.66 10.46
C SER A 98 10.22 -0.92 10.41
N ASP A 99 9.40 0.12 10.44
CA ASP A 99 7.96 -0.02 10.34
C ASP A 99 7.56 -0.66 9.01
N CYS A 100 8.16 -0.20 7.93
CA CYS A 100 7.91 -0.74 6.59
C CYS A 100 8.28 -2.22 6.51
N GLU A 101 9.42 -2.61 7.07
CA GLU A 101 9.88 -3.99 7.07
C GLU A 101 8.96 -4.88 7.92
N THR A 102 8.47 -4.38 9.04
CA THR A 102 7.50 -5.11 9.86
C THR A 102 6.22 -5.39 9.07
N ILE A 103 5.72 -4.40 8.35
CA ILE A 103 4.55 -4.56 7.48
C ILE A 103 4.83 -5.62 6.41
N ARG A 104 5.96 -5.50 5.74
CA ARG A 104 6.34 -6.41 4.67
C ARG A 104 6.44 -7.85 5.17
N GLN A 105 7.12 -8.06 6.29
CA GLN A 105 7.28 -9.39 6.88
C GLN A 105 5.95 -10.02 7.28
N SER A 106 5.01 -9.20 7.71
CA SER A 106 3.66 -9.68 8.06
C SER A 106 2.87 -10.12 6.84
N LEU A 107 3.15 -9.54 5.67
CA LEU A 107 2.49 -9.90 4.42
C LEU A 107 3.15 -11.09 3.72
N GLU A 108 4.44 -11.34 3.93
CA GLU A 108 5.16 -12.41 3.25
C GLU A 108 4.53 -13.80 3.40
N PRO A 109 4.12 -14.24 4.61
CA PRO A 109 3.49 -15.55 4.74
C PRO A 109 2.23 -15.69 3.90
N ILE A 110 1.47 -14.60 3.77
CA ILE A 110 0.24 -14.58 2.98
C ILE A 110 0.57 -14.68 1.50
N MET A 111 1.59 -13.92 1.07
CA MET A 111 2.05 -13.99 -0.33
C MET A 111 2.54 -15.39 -0.68
N GLU A 112 3.25 -16.05 0.24
CA GLU A 112 3.75 -17.39 0.04
C GLU A 112 2.62 -18.43 -0.01
N GLU A 113 1.64 -18.32 0.91
CA GLU A 113 0.49 -19.21 0.97
C GLU A 113 -0.32 -19.19 -0.32
N TYR A 114 -0.50 -18.02 -0.91
CA TYR A 114 -1.29 -17.86 -2.14
C TYR A 114 -0.44 -17.73 -3.39
N ARG A 115 0.81 -18.13 -3.31
CA ARG A 115 1.72 -18.09 -4.45
C ARG A 115 1.21 -18.99 -5.57
N GLY A 116 1.10 -18.44 -6.75
CA GLY A 116 0.57 -19.14 -7.90
C GLY A 116 -0.94 -19.15 -8.01
N GLU A 117 -1.65 -18.90 -6.91
CA GLU A 117 -3.10 -18.72 -6.96
C GLU A 117 -3.42 -17.31 -7.40
N TYR A 118 -4.35 -17.18 -8.29
CA TYR A 118 -4.79 -15.88 -8.82
C TYR A 118 -3.70 -15.11 -9.59
N ASP A 119 -2.57 -15.74 -9.93
CA ASP A 119 -1.48 -15.06 -10.63
C ASP A 119 -1.87 -14.58 -12.03
N ASP A 120 -2.79 -15.30 -12.68
CA ASP A 120 -3.28 -14.95 -14.00
C ASP A 120 -4.47 -13.99 -13.97
N MET A 121 -4.82 -13.50 -12.78
CA MET A 121 -5.90 -12.52 -12.67
C MET A 121 -5.51 -11.21 -13.35
N PRO A 122 -6.40 -10.63 -14.15
CA PRO A 122 -6.23 -9.25 -14.56
C PRO A 122 -6.19 -8.36 -13.32
N ASP A 123 -5.48 -7.24 -13.42
CA ASP A 123 -5.52 -6.25 -12.35
C ASP A 123 -6.92 -5.64 -12.20
N ASP A 124 -7.15 -4.92 -11.10
CA ASP A 124 -8.44 -4.31 -10.81
C ASP A 124 -8.90 -3.37 -11.93
N GLU A 125 -8.00 -2.57 -12.47
CA GLU A 125 -8.35 -1.63 -13.54
C GLU A 125 -8.83 -2.35 -14.79
N PHE A 126 -8.17 -3.44 -15.14
CA PHE A 126 -8.57 -4.25 -16.28
C PHE A 126 -9.94 -4.89 -16.06
N TYR A 127 -10.18 -5.38 -14.84
CA TYR A 127 -11.46 -5.97 -14.46
C TYR A 127 -12.59 -4.95 -14.51
N ASP A 128 -12.34 -3.77 -13.97
CA ASP A 128 -13.31 -2.69 -13.98
C ASP A 128 -13.62 -2.24 -15.41
N TRP A 129 -12.59 -2.15 -16.22
CA TRP A 129 -12.77 -1.82 -17.64
C TRP A 129 -13.60 -2.89 -18.37
N LEU A 130 -13.32 -4.17 -18.14
CA LEU A 130 -14.09 -5.26 -18.74
C LEU A 130 -15.56 -5.18 -18.34
N ASN A 131 -15.82 -4.90 -17.08
CA ASN A 131 -17.18 -4.80 -16.56
C ASN A 131 -17.92 -3.60 -17.17
N GLU A 132 -17.22 -2.50 -17.43
CA GLU A 132 -17.82 -1.35 -18.11
C GLU A 132 -18.15 -1.65 -19.56
N VAL A 133 -17.24 -2.28 -20.29
CA VAL A 133 -17.36 -2.48 -21.73
C VAL A 133 -18.29 -3.64 -22.07
N PHE A 134 -18.14 -4.75 -21.36
CA PHE A 134 -18.90 -5.98 -21.63
C PHE A 134 -19.98 -6.26 -20.61
N GLY A 135 -20.16 -5.35 -19.71
CA GLY A 135 -21.04 -5.26 -18.59
C GLY A 135 -21.94 -6.43 -18.28
N ASP A 136 -21.53 -7.23 -17.31
CA ASP A 136 -22.43 -8.08 -16.64
C ASP A 136 -23.38 -7.18 -15.83
N GLY A 137 -24.63 -7.15 -16.20
CA GLY A 137 -25.61 -6.25 -15.60
C GLY A 137 -25.75 -6.39 -14.08
N GLU A 138 -25.46 -7.56 -13.53
CA GLU A 138 -25.50 -7.78 -12.10
C GLU A 138 -24.45 -6.99 -11.32
N GLU A 139 -23.22 -6.98 -11.82
CA GLU A 139 -22.15 -6.23 -11.15
C GLU A 139 -22.37 -4.73 -11.25
N GLN A 140 -22.86 -4.27 -12.38
CA GLN A 140 -23.17 -2.86 -12.55
C GLN A 140 -24.30 -2.41 -11.64
N ASP A 141 -25.29 -3.25 -11.43
CA ASP A 141 -26.39 -2.94 -10.52
C ASP A 141 -25.91 -2.84 -9.06
N GLU A 142 -24.97 -3.66 -8.66
CA GLU A 142 -24.34 -3.54 -7.33
C GLU A 142 -23.59 -2.22 -7.18
N ASP A 143 -22.85 -1.81 -8.20
CA ASP A 143 -22.12 -0.56 -8.18
C ASP A 143 -23.05 0.64 -8.15
N LEU A 144 -24.16 0.54 -8.82
CA LEU A 144 -25.16 1.63 -8.86
C LEU A 144 -25.90 1.79 -7.54
N ASP A 145 -26.05 0.73 -6.79
CA ASP A 145 -26.70 0.76 -5.47
C ASP A 145 -25.84 1.42 -4.39
N LEU A 146 -24.59 1.70 -4.72
CA LEU A 146 -23.68 2.42 -3.85
C LEU A 146 -23.85 3.92 -4.01
#